data_4add1bb74dc534fa85925189879faea9
#
_entry.id   4add1bb74dc534fa85925189879faea9
#
_cell.length_a   1.000
_cell.length_b   1.000
_cell.length_c   1.000
_cell.angle_alpha   90.00
_cell.angle_beta   90.00
_cell.angle_gamma   90.00
#
_symmetry.space_group_name_H-M   'P 1'
#
loop_
_entity.id
_entity.type
_entity.pdbx_description
1 polymer ?
#
loop_
_entity_poly.entity_id
_entity_poly.type
_entity_poly.pdbx_seq_one_letter_code
_entity_poly.pdbx_strand_id
1 'polypeptide(L)'
;MSQESSILPLSLEEEMKGSYLTYAMSVIIQRALPDVRDGLKPSQRRILVAMNDLNLGPRSKHRKCAKVAGDTSGNYHPHGESVIYPTLVRMAQPFNMRQTMVDGQGNFGSIDGDPPAAMRYTEARMTDAATDMLSDIDKETVDFVRNYDDTRDEPTVLPAKFPNLLVNGGSGIAVGMSTNFAPHNLREVCDSLLIVLDNPDATLPDLLEVMEGPDFPTGGVICGRRGIHEAYSKGRGLLTLRAKTHFEEMTKQKEAIVITEIPYQVSKSKLATDIAGLVKDGRVTGISDIRDESDRKGIRLVVELKRDENAQVILNQLFKHTQLQTTFGVQQIALINGRPRTLTLLELLNAYCDHRGEVIRRRSRFLLAKAERKAHILEGLITATDNIDRVIELIKSSKSEDDARSALMDEFALTRIQCDAILRMQLRRLTGLEREKLQDDLGETREEIEYHRTVLTDANVVKELIREDIHELREKFKDDRRSAIEEAAEEINYADLIAEEEVVVTLTHQGYVKRTPLTNYRSQGRGGTGGSGGSGRDDDFVKSSFVAGTHDTLLLFSDRGK
;
A
#
# COMPACT_ATOMS: atom_id res chain seq x y z
N MET A 1 7.01 59.55 -15.45
CA MET A 1 5.68 58.99 -15.65
C MET A 1 5.41 58.04 -14.49
N SER A 2 4.62 58.48 -13.51
CA SER A 2 4.21 57.67 -12.36
C SER A 2 3.22 56.61 -12.88
N GLN A 3 3.56 55.33 -12.69
CA GLN A 3 2.60 54.25 -12.84
C GLN A 3 1.53 54.46 -11.77
N GLU A 4 0.33 54.89 -12.16
CA GLU A 4 -0.84 54.79 -11.32
C GLU A 4 -1.09 53.33 -11.03
N SER A 5 -0.89 52.91 -9.80
CA SER A 5 -1.29 51.59 -9.31
C SER A 5 -2.81 51.52 -9.37
N SER A 6 -3.33 50.86 -10.38
CA SER A 6 -4.77 50.60 -10.52
C SER A 6 -5.22 49.69 -9.35
N ILE A 7 -5.85 50.26 -8.33
CA ILE A 7 -6.51 49.51 -7.25
C ILE A 7 -7.84 49.02 -7.81
N LEU A 8 -7.92 47.72 -8.08
CA LEU A 8 -9.18 47.08 -8.48
C LEU A 8 -9.92 46.63 -7.21
N PRO A 9 -11.17 47.05 -7.00
CA PRO A 9 -12.00 46.57 -5.90
C PRO A 9 -12.33 45.08 -6.16
N LEU A 10 -11.88 44.20 -5.26
CA LEU A 10 -12.20 42.79 -5.29
C LEU A 10 -13.09 42.44 -4.10
N SER A 11 -14.20 41.75 -4.34
CA SER A 11 -15.07 41.26 -3.28
C SER A 11 -14.30 40.23 -2.42
N LEU A 12 -14.31 40.38 -1.11
CA LEU A 12 -13.72 39.43 -0.18
C LEU A 12 -14.26 37.99 -0.39
N GLU A 13 -15.56 37.91 -0.72
CA GLU A 13 -16.21 36.62 -1.00
C GLU A 13 -15.68 35.96 -2.26
N GLU A 14 -15.44 36.72 -3.33
CA GLU A 14 -14.88 36.23 -4.61
C GLU A 14 -13.43 35.78 -4.43
N GLU A 15 -12.61 36.58 -3.72
CA GLU A 15 -11.24 36.22 -3.40
C GLU A 15 -11.16 34.96 -2.54
N MET A 16 -11.98 34.86 -1.49
CA MET A 16 -12.02 33.65 -0.64
C MET A 16 -12.46 32.42 -1.42
N LYS A 17 -13.46 32.52 -2.31
CA LYS A 17 -13.90 31.40 -3.16
C LYS A 17 -12.79 30.97 -4.11
N GLY A 18 -12.14 31.92 -4.78
CA GLY A 18 -11.04 31.64 -5.72
C GLY A 18 -9.85 31.00 -5.03
N SER A 19 -9.39 31.59 -3.94
CA SER A 19 -8.26 31.07 -3.15
C SER A 19 -8.56 29.70 -2.54
N TYR A 20 -9.78 29.49 -2.00
CA TYR A 20 -10.17 28.19 -1.46
C TYR A 20 -10.26 27.10 -2.54
N LEU A 21 -10.79 27.42 -3.72
CA LEU A 21 -10.86 26.48 -4.84
C LEU A 21 -9.45 26.08 -5.31
N THR A 22 -8.55 27.06 -5.46
CA THR A 22 -7.16 26.81 -5.85
C THR A 22 -6.44 25.94 -4.81
N TYR A 23 -6.62 26.25 -3.52
CA TYR A 23 -6.08 25.42 -2.44
C TYR A 23 -6.66 24.01 -2.46
N ALA A 24 -7.97 23.85 -2.59
CA ALA A 24 -8.65 22.56 -2.65
C ALA A 24 -8.14 21.71 -3.80
N MET A 25 -8.01 22.29 -5.00
CA MET A 25 -7.47 21.62 -6.19
C MET A 25 -6.02 21.18 -5.98
N SER A 26 -5.18 22.06 -5.41
CA SER A 26 -3.79 21.72 -5.09
C SER A 26 -3.70 20.55 -4.09
N VAL A 27 -4.50 20.57 -3.02
CA VAL A 27 -4.52 19.47 -2.02
C VAL A 27 -5.00 18.15 -2.64
N ILE A 28 -6.02 18.18 -3.51
CA ILE A 28 -6.56 17.00 -4.16
C ILE A 28 -5.53 16.41 -5.13
N ILE A 29 -4.98 17.23 -6.04
CA ILE A 29 -4.16 16.74 -7.16
C ILE A 29 -2.69 16.53 -6.73
N GLN A 30 -2.14 17.42 -5.90
CA GLN A 30 -0.69 17.49 -5.63
C GLN A 30 -0.29 17.03 -4.23
N ARG A 31 -1.22 16.51 -3.40
CA ARG A 31 -0.87 16.14 -2.03
C ARG A 31 -1.52 14.85 -1.53
N ALA A 32 -2.85 14.76 -1.58
CA ALA A 32 -3.59 13.77 -0.78
C ALA A 32 -3.93 12.50 -1.53
N LEU A 33 -4.26 12.58 -2.82
CA LEU A 33 -4.70 11.44 -3.61
C LEU A 33 -3.55 10.82 -4.41
N PRO A 34 -3.51 9.48 -4.52
CA PRO A 34 -2.57 8.78 -5.39
C PRO A 34 -3.03 8.87 -6.86
N ASP A 35 -2.09 8.83 -7.80
CA ASP A 35 -2.38 8.55 -9.20
C ASP A 35 -2.67 7.06 -9.37
N VAL A 36 -3.68 6.70 -10.17
CA VAL A 36 -4.10 5.30 -10.36
C VAL A 36 -3.00 4.44 -10.98
N ARG A 37 -2.13 5.04 -11.80
CA ARG A 37 -1.10 4.37 -12.59
C ARG A 37 0.05 3.84 -11.74
N ASP A 38 0.58 4.63 -10.80
CA ASP A 38 1.69 4.25 -9.93
C ASP A 38 1.31 4.11 -8.45
N GLY A 39 0.10 4.52 -8.07
CA GLY A 39 -0.38 4.42 -6.70
C GLY A 39 0.36 5.29 -5.70
N LEU A 40 1.11 6.29 -6.16
CA LEU A 40 1.94 7.13 -5.32
C LEU A 40 1.36 8.54 -5.18
N LYS A 41 1.53 9.10 -3.99
CA LYS A 41 1.38 10.53 -3.79
C LYS A 41 2.63 11.26 -4.29
N PRO A 42 2.54 12.55 -4.65
CA PRO A 42 3.70 13.30 -5.12
C PRO A 42 4.91 13.25 -4.19
N SER A 43 4.71 13.32 -2.86
CA SER A 43 5.81 13.22 -1.89
C SER A 43 6.53 11.86 -1.94
N GLN A 44 5.79 10.77 -2.07
CA GLN A 44 6.35 9.42 -2.18
C GLN A 44 7.12 9.24 -3.49
N ARG A 45 6.52 9.67 -4.60
CA ARG A 45 7.16 9.62 -5.93
C ARG A 45 8.49 10.39 -5.94
N ARG A 46 8.50 11.61 -5.40
CA ARG A 46 9.70 12.46 -5.32
C ARG A 46 10.79 11.87 -4.44
N ILE A 47 10.45 11.18 -3.35
CA ILE A 47 11.41 10.44 -2.53
C ILE A 47 12.08 9.33 -3.35
N LEU A 48 11.31 8.52 -4.08
CA LEU A 48 11.87 7.43 -4.89
C LEU A 48 12.74 7.98 -6.03
N VAL A 49 12.33 9.07 -6.68
CA VAL A 49 13.14 9.74 -7.71
C VAL A 49 14.46 10.25 -7.13
N ALA A 50 14.43 10.94 -5.99
CA ALA A 50 15.65 11.41 -5.33
C ALA A 50 16.57 10.27 -4.90
N MET A 51 16.01 9.15 -4.43
CA MET A 51 16.79 7.94 -4.10
C MET A 51 17.41 7.31 -5.35
N ASN A 52 16.71 7.34 -6.49
CA ASN A 52 17.23 6.87 -7.77
C ASN A 52 18.39 7.73 -8.27
N ASP A 53 18.28 9.06 -8.19
CA ASP A 53 19.35 10.01 -8.54
C ASP A 53 20.60 9.82 -7.69
N LEU A 54 20.42 9.42 -6.44
CA LEU A 54 21.49 9.06 -5.53
C LEU A 54 22.06 7.65 -5.77
N ASN A 55 21.55 6.91 -6.75
CA ASN A 55 21.90 5.51 -7.05
C ASN A 55 21.76 4.58 -5.84
N LEU A 56 20.68 4.75 -5.06
CA LEU A 56 20.40 3.97 -3.86
C LEU A 56 19.58 2.70 -4.17
N GLY A 57 20.03 1.88 -5.12
CA GLY A 57 19.41 0.60 -5.43
C GLY A 57 19.60 -0.45 -4.32
N PRO A 58 18.93 -1.63 -4.41
CA PRO A 58 18.89 -2.66 -3.36
C PRO A 58 20.26 -3.22 -2.95
N ARG A 59 21.23 -3.18 -3.86
CA ARG A 59 22.62 -3.67 -3.63
C ARG A 59 23.58 -2.56 -3.23
N SER A 60 23.14 -1.31 -3.18
CA SER A 60 23.98 -0.18 -2.78
C SER A 60 24.15 -0.13 -1.26
N LYS A 61 25.12 0.65 -0.78
CA LYS A 61 25.24 0.96 0.65
C LYS A 61 24.11 1.91 1.06
N HIS A 62 23.54 1.69 2.25
CA HIS A 62 22.61 2.63 2.86
C HIS A 62 23.23 4.03 2.97
N ARG A 63 22.39 5.04 2.85
CA ARG A 63 22.74 6.45 3.03
C ARG A 63 21.88 7.06 4.13
N LYS A 64 22.41 8.05 4.84
CA LYS A 64 21.67 8.79 5.87
C LYS A 64 20.34 9.31 5.33
N CYS A 65 19.25 9.07 6.06
CA CYS A 65 17.94 9.59 5.68
C CYS A 65 17.91 11.10 5.57
N ALA A 66 18.77 11.81 6.33
CA ALA A 66 18.95 13.25 6.20
C ALA A 66 19.44 13.67 4.80
N LYS A 67 20.31 12.85 4.14
CA LYS A 67 20.73 13.13 2.76
C LYS A 67 19.58 12.94 1.78
N VAL A 68 18.82 11.86 1.91
CA VAL A 68 17.65 11.60 1.06
C VAL A 68 16.61 12.70 1.23
N ALA A 69 16.31 13.09 2.48
CA ALA A 69 15.34 14.14 2.79
C ALA A 69 15.77 15.49 2.23
N GLY A 70 17.05 15.84 2.38
CA GLY A 70 17.61 17.09 1.86
C GLY A 70 17.57 17.16 0.33
N ASP A 71 17.96 16.09 -0.38
CA ASP A 71 17.90 16.06 -1.84
C ASP A 71 16.44 16.08 -2.35
N THR A 72 15.53 15.37 -1.68
CA THR A 72 14.10 15.42 -2.03
C THR A 72 13.53 16.83 -1.86
N SER A 73 13.83 17.49 -0.73
CA SER A 73 13.36 18.84 -0.43
C SER A 73 13.95 19.87 -1.38
N GLY A 74 15.26 19.81 -1.57
CA GLY A 74 15.99 20.79 -2.39
C GLY A 74 15.72 20.69 -3.88
N ASN A 75 15.47 19.46 -4.39
CA ASN A 75 15.34 19.26 -5.83
C ASN A 75 13.88 19.14 -6.30
N TYR A 76 12.94 18.65 -5.45
CA TYR A 76 11.62 18.24 -5.93
C TYR A 76 10.45 18.68 -5.06
N HIS A 77 10.61 18.77 -3.73
CA HIS A 77 9.47 18.93 -2.81
C HIS A 77 9.63 20.14 -1.87
N PRO A 78 9.16 21.34 -2.24
CA PRO A 78 9.42 22.60 -1.53
C PRO A 78 8.60 22.78 -0.24
N HIS A 79 8.21 21.70 0.44
CA HIS A 79 7.37 21.75 1.65
C HIS A 79 8.12 21.37 2.95
N GLY A 80 9.46 21.27 2.88
CA GLY A 80 10.32 21.01 4.03
C GLY A 80 10.46 19.54 4.43
N GLU A 81 11.55 19.26 5.16
CA GLU A 81 11.95 17.92 5.57
C GLU A 81 10.97 17.26 6.57
N SER A 82 10.17 18.06 7.28
CA SER A 82 9.17 17.59 8.25
C SER A 82 8.05 16.74 7.63
N VAL A 83 7.81 16.85 6.33
CA VAL A 83 6.85 16.01 5.59
C VAL A 83 7.55 14.82 4.94
N ILE A 84 8.78 15.00 4.48
CA ILE A 84 9.53 14.02 3.70
C ILE A 84 9.97 12.85 4.58
N TYR A 85 10.62 13.13 5.71
CA TYR A 85 11.15 12.09 6.58
C TYR A 85 10.06 11.13 7.12
N PRO A 86 8.92 11.60 7.66
CA PRO A 86 7.84 10.70 8.06
C PRO A 86 7.27 9.86 6.91
N THR A 87 7.24 10.41 5.68
CA THR A 87 6.79 9.67 4.50
C THR A 87 7.79 8.55 4.15
N LEU A 88 9.09 8.85 4.15
CA LEU A 88 10.16 7.88 3.93
C LEU A 88 10.11 6.77 5.00
N VAL A 89 9.93 7.14 6.26
CA VAL A 89 9.81 6.19 7.38
C VAL A 89 8.65 5.23 7.16
N ARG A 90 7.46 5.74 6.80
CA ARG A 90 6.29 4.88 6.52
C ARG A 90 6.53 3.89 5.38
N MET A 91 7.28 4.29 4.36
CA MET A 91 7.64 3.43 3.24
C MET A 91 8.62 2.31 3.62
N ALA A 92 9.29 2.42 4.79
CA ALA A 92 10.19 1.42 5.33
C ALA A 92 9.57 0.50 6.40
N GLN A 93 8.34 0.80 6.87
CA GLN A 93 7.71 0.08 7.98
C GLN A 93 6.93 -1.14 7.49
N PRO A 94 7.33 -2.38 7.86
CA PRO A 94 6.67 -3.61 7.40
C PRO A 94 5.28 -3.83 8.00
N PHE A 95 4.92 -3.09 9.06
CA PHE A 95 3.57 -3.09 9.64
C PHE A 95 2.65 -2.05 9.01
N ASN A 96 3.16 -1.15 8.16
CA ASN A 96 2.38 -0.18 7.38
C ASN A 96 2.26 -0.56 5.91
N MET A 97 3.31 -1.16 5.34
CA MET A 97 3.39 -1.52 3.93
C MET A 97 3.33 -3.04 3.77
N ARG A 98 2.51 -3.53 2.87
CA ARG A 98 2.46 -4.97 2.55
C ARG A 98 3.75 -5.44 1.87
N GLN A 99 4.30 -4.57 1.01
CA GLN A 99 5.66 -4.66 0.46
C GLN A 99 6.36 -3.31 0.66
N THR A 100 7.42 -3.28 1.45
CA THR A 100 8.16 -2.04 1.72
C THR A 100 8.85 -1.53 0.47
N MET A 101 8.87 -0.21 0.29
CA MET A 101 9.60 0.45 -0.81
C MET A 101 10.99 0.90 -0.38
N VAL A 102 11.21 1.05 0.91
CA VAL A 102 12.47 1.50 1.49
C VAL A 102 13.00 0.40 2.42
N ASP A 103 14.27 0.05 2.24
CA ASP A 103 15.04 -0.77 3.15
C ASP A 103 15.77 0.16 4.12
N GLY A 104 15.30 0.16 5.38
CA GLY A 104 15.77 1.04 6.43
C GLY A 104 16.74 0.34 7.37
N GLN A 105 17.81 1.05 7.74
CA GLN A 105 18.76 0.62 8.77
C GLN A 105 18.72 1.58 9.97
N GLY A 106 18.45 1.05 11.15
CA GLY A 106 18.27 1.80 12.39
C GLY A 106 16.84 1.70 12.93
N ASN A 107 16.45 2.64 13.77
CA ASN A 107 15.10 2.67 14.36
C ASN A 107 14.15 3.48 13.47
N PHE A 108 13.24 2.79 12.79
CA PHE A 108 12.15 3.37 11.97
C PHE A 108 10.80 3.34 12.69
N GLY A 109 10.78 3.30 14.01
CA GLY A 109 9.57 3.16 14.81
C GLY A 109 9.13 1.70 14.99
N SER A 110 8.08 1.49 15.76
CA SER A 110 7.56 0.17 16.08
C SER A 110 6.03 0.11 15.98
N ILE A 111 5.49 -1.10 16.01
CA ILE A 111 4.04 -1.34 16.08
C ILE A 111 3.45 -0.91 17.44
N ASP A 112 4.29 -0.65 18.43
CA ASP A 112 3.92 -0.08 19.73
C ASP A 112 3.62 1.42 19.65
N GLY A 113 3.92 2.05 18.50
CA GLY A 113 3.72 3.47 18.30
C GLY A 113 4.95 4.31 18.68
N ASP A 114 6.09 3.67 18.95
CA ASP A 114 7.33 4.39 19.18
C ASP A 114 7.73 5.21 17.97
N PRO A 115 8.19 6.45 18.14
CA PRO A 115 8.64 7.29 17.05
C PRO A 115 9.96 6.76 16.45
N PRO A 116 10.22 7.03 15.16
CA PRO A 116 11.51 6.74 14.57
C PRO A 116 12.61 7.61 15.19
N ALA A 117 13.85 7.14 15.14
CA ALA A 117 14.99 7.97 15.49
C ALA A 117 15.13 9.15 14.51
N ALA A 118 15.82 10.20 14.92
CA ALA A 118 16.06 11.36 14.06
C ALA A 118 16.81 10.94 12.76
N MET A 119 16.51 11.59 11.63
CA MET A 119 17.00 11.23 10.29
C MET A 119 18.54 11.24 10.15
N ARG A 120 19.27 11.86 11.07
CA ARG A 120 20.74 11.82 11.13
C ARG A 120 21.29 10.48 11.60
N TYR A 121 20.48 9.66 12.29
CA TYR A 121 20.88 8.34 12.80
C TYR A 121 20.42 7.20 11.89
N THR A 122 19.30 7.35 11.22
CA THR A 122 18.73 6.33 10.33
C THR A 122 19.36 6.40 8.94
N GLU A 123 19.41 5.25 8.27
CA GLU A 123 19.91 5.11 6.91
C GLU A 123 18.91 4.35 6.05
N ALA A 124 18.90 4.63 4.75
CA ALA A 124 17.94 4.04 3.83
C ALA A 124 18.56 3.75 2.46
N ARG A 125 17.95 2.79 1.76
CA ARG A 125 18.11 2.51 0.33
C ARG A 125 16.77 1.98 -0.21
N MET A 126 16.64 1.88 -1.53
CA MET A 126 15.44 1.30 -2.15
C MET A 126 15.42 -0.22 -2.02
N THR A 127 14.22 -0.78 -1.95
CA THR A 127 13.98 -2.22 -2.11
C THR A 127 13.86 -2.59 -3.59
N ASP A 128 13.79 -3.89 -3.89
CA ASP A 128 13.51 -4.38 -5.24
C ASP A 128 12.17 -3.87 -5.76
N ALA A 129 11.13 -3.82 -4.92
CA ALA A 129 9.81 -3.29 -5.30
C ALA A 129 9.89 -1.82 -5.74
N ALA A 130 10.66 -0.98 -5.02
CA ALA A 130 10.88 0.41 -5.41
C ALA A 130 11.67 0.54 -6.72
N THR A 131 12.64 -0.35 -6.95
CA THR A 131 13.39 -0.38 -8.21
C THR A 131 12.49 -0.78 -9.39
N ASP A 132 11.58 -1.73 -9.19
CA ASP A 132 10.60 -2.11 -10.21
C ASP A 132 9.59 -0.97 -10.51
N MET A 133 9.31 -0.08 -9.55
CA MET A 133 8.54 1.14 -9.81
C MET A 133 9.24 2.11 -10.78
N LEU A 134 10.56 2.16 -10.75
CA LEU A 134 11.40 3.07 -11.53
C LEU A 134 11.98 2.42 -12.80
N SER A 135 11.68 1.16 -13.04
CA SER A 135 12.21 0.40 -14.18
C SER A 135 11.92 1.11 -15.50
N ASP A 136 12.93 1.28 -16.32
CA ASP A 136 12.84 1.93 -17.64
C ASP A 136 12.51 3.45 -17.63
N ILE A 137 12.66 4.15 -16.51
CA ILE A 137 12.38 5.59 -16.39
C ILE A 137 13.28 6.44 -17.31
N ASP A 138 14.48 5.95 -17.64
CA ASP A 138 15.47 6.56 -18.53
C ASP A 138 15.15 6.38 -20.03
N LYS A 139 14.05 5.69 -20.37
CA LYS A 139 13.66 5.34 -21.75
C LYS A 139 12.41 6.09 -22.22
N GLU A 140 12.19 7.30 -21.75
CA GLU A 140 11.05 8.17 -22.12
C GLU A 140 9.68 7.48 -21.94
N THR A 141 9.59 6.57 -20.98
CA THR A 141 8.38 5.77 -20.74
C THR A 141 7.23 6.54 -20.10
N VAL A 142 7.54 7.65 -19.45
CA VAL A 142 6.59 8.56 -18.78
C VAL A 142 6.89 10.00 -19.14
N ASP A 143 5.92 10.90 -18.88
CA ASP A 143 6.11 12.32 -19.11
C ASP A 143 6.84 12.98 -17.95
N PHE A 144 7.71 13.93 -18.29
CA PHE A 144 8.45 14.77 -17.35
C PHE A 144 7.94 16.21 -17.42
N VAL A 145 7.95 16.87 -16.28
CA VAL A 145 7.65 18.30 -16.15
C VAL A 145 8.76 18.98 -15.37
N ARG A 146 8.88 20.30 -15.53
CA ARG A 146 9.82 21.06 -14.70
C ARG A 146 9.41 21.00 -13.24
N ASN A 147 10.43 20.90 -12.37
CA ASN A 147 10.26 20.99 -10.93
C ASN A 147 9.85 22.44 -10.52
N TYR A 148 9.68 22.66 -9.22
CA TYR A 148 9.17 23.92 -8.67
C TYR A 148 10.02 25.18 -8.97
N ASP A 149 11.30 25.03 -9.29
CA ASP A 149 12.27 26.12 -9.56
C ASP A 149 12.86 26.07 -10.98
N ASP A 150 12.31 25.26 -11.87
CA ASP A 150 12.72 25.07 -13.27
C ASP A 150 14.19 24.60 -13.46
N THR A 151 14.81 24.05 -12.40
CA THR A 151 16.21 23.60 -12.47
C THR A 151 16.35 22.16 -12.93
N ARG A 152 15.32 21.31 -12.72
CA ARG A 152 15.33 19.88 -13.04
C ARG A 152 13.99 19.43 -13.62
N ASP A 153 14.00 18.26 -14.24
CA ASP A 153 12.80 17.58 -14.66
C ASP A 153 12.39 16.53 -13.61
N GLU A 154 11.10 16.44 -13.31
CA GLU A 154 10.52 15.39 -12.48
C GLU A 154 9.45 14.60 -13.24
N PRO A 155 9.33 13.28 -13.04
CA PRO A 155 8.32 12.48 -13.71
C PRO A 155 6.93 12.77 -13.12
N THR A 156 5.94 12.89 -13.99
CA THR A 156 4.53 13.07 -13.59
C THR A 156 3.97 11.82 -12.91
N VAL A 157 4.47 10.65 -13.30
CA VAL A 157 4.12 9.31 -12.79
C VAL A 157 5.32 8.39 -13.00
N LEU A 158 5.43 7.30 -12.24
CA LEU A 158 6.48 6.31 -12.47
C LEU A 158 6.03 5.24 -13.47
N PRO A 159 6.99 4.55 -14.15
CA PRO A 159 6.69 3.42 -15.04
C PRO A 159 5.94 2.27 -14.35
N ALA A 160 6.14 2.10 -13.03
CA ALA A 160 5.36 1.27 -12.13
C ALA A 160 5.13 -0.17 -12.63
N LYS A 161 6.23 -0.92 -12.84
CA LYS A 161 6.14 -2.36 -13.08
C LYS A 161 5.46 -3.05 -11.90
N PHE A 162 5.78 -2.65 -10.66
CA PHE A 162 5.15 -3.16 -9.44
C PHE A 162 3.76 -2.51 -9.23
N PRO A 163 2.66 -3.27 -9.02
CA PRO A 163 1.29 -2.76 -8.87
C PRO A 163 1.04 -2.17 -7.46
N ASN A 164 1.74 -1.08 -7.13
CA ASN A 164 1.83 -0.53 -5.79
C ASN A 164 0.48 -0.14 -5.17
N LEU A 165 -0.44 0.47 -5.94
CA LEU A 165 -1.73 0.90 -5.40
C LEU A 165 -2.56 -0.28 -4.87
N LEU A 166 -2.56 -1.39 -5.58
CA LEU A 166 -3.28 -2.60 -5.19
C LEU A 166 -2.58 -3.32 -4.04
N VAL A 167 -1.26 -3.48 -4.10
CA VAL A 167 -0.50 -4.26 -3.11
C VAL A 167 -0.37 -3.52 -1.78
N ASN A 168 0.04 -2.25 -1.80
CA ASN A 168 0.29 -1.50 -0.58
C ASN A 168 -0.89 -0.66 -0.11
N GLY A 169 -1.87 -0.44 -0.99
CA GLY A 169 -2.94 0.48 -0.68
C GLY A 169 -2.46 1.91 -0.46
N GLY A 170 -3.21 2.66 0.31
CA GLY A 170 -2.86 4.03 0.68
C GLY A 170 -4.03 4.79 1.24
N SER A 171 -3.77 5.74 2.13
CA SER A 171 -4.79 6.59 2.73
C SER A 171 -4.45 8.06 2.54
N GLY A 172 -5.45 8.91 2.38
CA GLY A 172 -5.26 10.34 2.24
C GLY A 172 -6.53 11.12 2.53
N ILE A 173 -6.36 12.31 3.11
CA ILE A 173 -7.46 13.22 3.42
C ILE A 173 -7.28 14.48 2.57
N ALA A 174 -8.21 14.72 1.66
CA ALA A 174 -8.26 15.90 0.82
C ALA A 174 -9.39 16.82 1.25
N VAL A 175 -9.58 17.92 0.52
CA VAL A 175 -10.72 18.82 0.76
C VAL A 175 -11.98 18.19 0.16
N GLY A 176 -12.98 17.93 0.99
CA GLY A 176 -14.27 17.37 0.58
C GLY A 176 -14.28 15.88 0.22
N MET A 177 -13.13 15.20 0.27
CA MET A 177 -13.02 13.76 0.00
C MET A 177 -11.83 13.13 0.71
N SER A 178 -11.89 11.82 0.91
CA SER A 178 -10.79 11.02 1.43
C SER A 178 -10.59 9.77 0.59
N THR A 179 -9.43 9.20 0.65
CA THR A 179 -9.11 7.91 0.06
C THR A 179 -8.56 6.95 1.10
N ASN A 180 -8.91 5.68 0.99
CA ASN A 180 -8.41 4.64 1.87
C ASN A 180 -8.45 3.30 1.12
N PHE A 181 -7.37 2.98 0.43
CA PHE A 181 -7.20 1.70 -0.28
C PHE A 181 -6.69 0.65 0.70
N ALA A 182 -7.32 -0.49 0.73
CA ALA A 182 -6.82 -1.65 1.46
C ALA A 182 -5.63 -2.28 0.71
N PRO A 183 -4.63 -2.82 1.42
CA PRO A 183 -3.54 -3.59 0.83
C PRO A 183 -4.00 -5.00 0.44
N HIS A 184 -3.29 -5.63 -0.54
CA HIS A 184 -3.60 -6.97 -1.03
C HIS A 184 -2.34 -7.83 -1.14
N ASN A 185 -2.53 -9.13 -1.19
CA ASN A 185 -1.46 -10.08 -1.49
C ASN A 185 -1.01 -9.93 -2.95
N LEU A 186 0.30 -9.83 -3.20
CA LEU A 186 0.83 -9.61 -4.54
C LEU A 186 0.52 -10.77 -5.49
N ARG A 187 0.56 -12.02 -5.00
CA ARG A 187 0.25 -13.19 -5.83
C ARG A 187 -1.19 -13.13 -6.32
N GLU A 188 -2.14 -12.81 -5.43
CA GLU A 188 -3.56 -12.67 -5.78
C GLU A 188 -3.79 -11.50 -6.76
N VAL A 189 -3.06 -10.39 -6.57
CA VAL A 189 -3.09 -9.26 -7.54
C VAL A 189 -2.56 -9.70 -8.90
N CYS A 190 -1.44 -10.42 -8.95
CA CYS A 190 -0.89 -10.94 -10.20
C CYS A 190 -1.86 -11.90 -10.89
N ASP A 191 -2.46 -12.84 -10.14
CA ASP A 191 -3.43 -13.80 -10.69
C ASP A 191 -4.67 -13.07 -11.23
N SER A 192 -5.17 -12.03 -10.54
CA SER A 192 -6.27 -11.18 -11.02
C SER A 192 -5.92 -10.38 -12.26
N LEU A 193 -4.70 -9.85 -12.34
CA LEU A 193 -4.20 -9.14 -13.54
C LEU A 193 -4.13 -10.06 -14.75
N LEU A 194 -3.72 -11.32 -14.58
CA LEU A 194 -3.72 -12.33 -15.65
C LEU A 194 -5.13 -12.60 -16.17
N ILE A 195 -6.13 -12.75 -15.28
CA ILE A 195 -7.54 -12.94 -15.68
C ILE A 195 -8.02 -11.77 -16.53
N VAL A 196 -7.79 -10.52 -16.09
CA VAL A 196 -8.22 -9.32 -16.84
C VAL A 196 -7.49 -9.19 -18.17
N LEU A 197 -6.21 -9.57 -18.21
CA LEU A 197 -5.41 -9.54 -19.44
C LEU A 197 -5.92 -10.56 -20.48
N ASP A 198 -6.32 -11.75 -20.02
CA ASP A 198 -6.80 -12.83 -20.87
C ASP A 198 -8.26 -12.65 -21.31
N ASN A 199 -9.09 -12.15 -20.42
CA ASN A 199 -10.51 -11.95 -20.64
C ASN A 199 -10.93 -10.48 -20.41
N PRO A 200 -11.06 -9.67 -21.49
CA PRO A 200 -11.53 -8.29 -21.36
C PRO A 200 -12.94 -8.14 -20.76
N ASP A 201 -13.76 -9.20 -20.84
CA ASP A 201 -15.12 -9.24 -20.30
C ASP A 201 -15.17 -9.88 -18.90
N ALA A 202 -14.03 -10.02 -18.22
CA ALA A 202 -13.94 -10.56 -16.86
C ALA A 202 -14.85 -9.78 -15.90
N THR A 203 -15.51 -10.54 -15.03
CA THR A 203 -16.47 -10.01 -14.05
C THR A 203 -15.90 -10.06 -12.63
N LEU A 204 -16.55 -9.37 -11.69
CA LEU A 204 -16.10 -9.41 -10.29
C LEU A 204 -16.11 -10.85 -9.69
N PRO A 205 -17.09 -11.72 -9.96
CA PRO A 205 -17.02 -13.11 -9.52
C PRO A 205 -15.75 -13.83 -9.96
N ASP A 206 -15.32 -13.67 -11.21
CA ASP A 206 -14.10 -14.31 -11.73
C ASP A 206 -12.85 -13.86 -10.96
N LEU A 207 -12.81 -12.60 -10.57
CA LEU A 207 -11.71 -12.04 -9.76
C LEU A 207 -11.71 -12.55 -8.32
N LEU A 208 -12.91 -12.75 -7.74
CA LEU A 208 -13.06 -13.23 -6.35
C LEU A 208 -12.66 -14.70 -6.18
N GLU A 209 -12.53 -15.47 -7.25
CA GLU A 209 -11.99 -16.84 -7.21
C GLU A 209 -10.51 -16.86 -6.87
N VAL A 210 -9.74 -15.81 -7.25
CA VAL A 210 -8.29 -15.74 -7.06
C VAL A 210 -7.87 -14.67 -6.04
N MET A 211 -8.68 -13.62 -5.84
CA MET A 211 -8.47 -12.56 -4.87
C MET A 211 -9.61 -12.55 -3.87
N GLU A 212 -9.46 -13.30 -2.78
CA GLU A 212 -10.52 -13.46 -1.78
C GLU A 212 -10.85 -12.15 -1.05
N GLY A 213 -9.91 -11.24 -0.91
CA GLY A 213 -10.07 -9.97 -0.22
C GLY A 213 -8.75 -9.27 0.11
N PRO A 214 -8.79 -8.16 0.85
CA PRO A 214 -7.61 -7.46 1.32
C PRO A 214 -6.67 -8.36 2.15
N ASP A 215 -5.38 -8.01 2.17
CA ASP A 215 -4.36 -8.73 2.92
C ASP A 215 -3.47 -7.73 3.68
N PHE A 216 -3.76 -7.57 4.96
CA PHE A 216 -3.14 -6.53 5.79
C PHE A 216 -1.73 -6.92 6.26
N PRO A 217 -0.78 -5.96 6.34
CA PRO A 217 0.58 -6.21 6.78
C PRO A 217 0.69 -6.86 8.17
N THR A 218 -0.22 -6.51 9.07
CA THR A 218 -0.26 -7.00 10.46
C THR A 218 -1.04 -8.30 10.63
N GLY A 219 -1.55 -8.89 9.54
CA GLY A 219 -2.39 -10.08 9.61
C GLY A 219 -3.79 -9.77 10.15
N GLY A 220 -4.23 -10.56 11.12
CA GLY A 220 -5.56 -10.48 11.71
C GLY A 220 -6.62 -11.19 10.87
N VAL A 221 -7.87 -11.03 11.27
CA VAL A 221 -9.03 -11.71 10.67
C VAL A 221 -10.00 -10.67 10.10
N ILE A 222 -10.40 -10.85 8.85
CA ILE A 222 -11.48 -10.08 8.22
C ILE A 222 -12.78 -10.85 8.44
N CYS A 223 -13.76 -10.25 9.13
CA CYS A 223 -15.02 -10.87 9.43
C CYS A 223 -16.08 -10.49 8.40
N GLY A 224 -16.55 -11.48 7.64
CA GLY A 224 -17.59 -11.32 6.62
C GLY A 224 -17.08 -10.87 5.25
N ARG A 225 -17.74 -11.38 4.20
CA ARG A 225 -17.38 -11.11 2.80
C ARG A 225 -18.17 -9.93 2.18
N ARG A 226 -19.26 -9.50 2.84
CA ARG A 226 -20.13 -8.43 2.32
C ARG A 226 -19.38 -7.12 2.08
N GLY A 227 -18.58 -6.67 3.07
CA GLY A 227 -17.82 -5.43 2.95
C GLY A 227 -16.77 -5.50 1.85
N ILE A 228 -16.16 -6.69 1.62
CA ILE A 228 -15.21 -6.93 0.52
C ILE A 228 -15.94 -6.78 -0.82
N HIS A 229 -17.08 -7.44 -0.99
CA HIS A 229 -17.87 -7.37 -2.21
C HIS A 229 -18.33 -5.92 -2.51
N GLU A 230 -18.79 -5.18 -1.51
CA GLU A 230 -19.17 -3.76 -1.66
C GLU A 230 -17.96 -2.90 -2.05
N ALA A 231 -16.79 -3.12 -1.43
CA ALA A 231 -15.57 -2.40 -1.76
C ALA A 231 -15.13 -2.64 -3.21
N TYR A 232 -15.17 -3.88 -3.68
CA TYR A 232 -14.71 -4.24 -5.01
C TYR A 232 -15.70 -3.88 -6.11
N SER A 233 -17.00 -3.96 -5.84
CA SER A 233 -18.04 -3.62 -6.81
C SER A 233 -18.33 -2.12 -6.94
N LYS A 234 -18.20 -1.35 -5.84
CA LYS A 234 -18.61 0.06 -5.77
C LYS A 234 -17.46 1.02 -5.44
N GLY A 235 -16.27 0.50 -5.13
CA GLY A 235 -15.16 1.30 -4.63
C GLY A 235 -15.33 1.80 -3.20
N ARG A 236 -16.34 1.32 -2.46
CA ARG A 236 -16.62 1.68 -1.06
C ARG A 236 -17.16 0.48 -0.32
N GLY A 237 -16.63 0.22 0.88
CA GLY A 237 -17.06 -0.88 1.72
C GLY A 237 -16.57 -0.74 3.15
N LEU A 238 -17.22 -1.41 4.09
CA LEU A 238 -16.82 -1.42 5.49
C LEU A 238 -16.39 -2.85 5.86
N LEU A 239 -15.14 -3.01 6.23
CA LEU A 239 -14.58 -4.28 6.68
C LEU A 239 -14.51 -4.30 8.20
N THR A 240 -14.89 -5.40 8.81
CA THR A 240 -14.64 -5.64 10.24
C THR A 240 -13.36 -6.44 10.39
N LEU A 241 -12.39 -5.88 11.11
CA LEU A 241 -11.09 -6.50 11.39
C LEU A 241 -11.04 -6.94 12.85
N ARG A 242 -10.60 -8.16 13.09
CA ARG A 242 -10.35 -8.73 14.42
C ARG A 242 -8.89 -9.10 14.60
N ALA A 243 -8.43 -8.99 15.84
CA ALA A 243 -7.18 -9.59 16.28
C ALA A 243 -7.26 -11.12 16.17
N LYS A 244 -6.14 -11.77 15.88
CA LYS A 244 -6.02 -13.21 15.97
C LYS A 244 -5.65 -13.61 17.38
N THR A 245 -6.46 -14.45 17.98
CA THR A 245 -6.35 -14.86 19.38
C THR A 245 -6.47 -16.36 19.52
N HIS A 246 -5.88 -16.89 20.59
CA HIS A 246 -6.10 -18.27 21.02
C HIS A 246 -6.05 -18.35 22.54
N PHE A 247 -6.54 -19.44 23.10
CA PHE A 247 -6.53 -19.69 24.53
C PHE A 247 -5.38 -20.62 24.90
N GLU A 248 -4.71 -20.31 26.02
CA GLU A 248 -3.66 -21.16 26.61
C GLU A 248 -4.00 -21.48 28.08
N GLU A 249 -3.87 -22.73 28.44
CA GLU A 249 -3.94 -23.15 29.86
C GLU A 249 -2.64 -22.80 30.58
N MET A 250 -2.73 -21.96 31.59
CA MET A 250 -1.57 -21.58 32.41
C MET A 250 -1.34 -22.53 33.60
N THR A 251 -2.40 -22.91 34.30
CA THR A 251 -2.42 -23.86 35.41
C THR A 251 -3.82 -24.48 35.48
N LYS A 252 -3.99 -25.54 36.27
CA LYS A 252 -5.22 -26.35 36.42
C LYS A 252 -6.56 -25.61 36.62
N GLN A 253 -6.66 -24.33 36.50
CA GLN A 253 -7.91 -23.55 36.63
C GLN A 253 -7.73 -22.11 36.17
N LYS A 254 -6.65 -21.82 35.42
CA LYS A 254 -6.40 -20.49 34.87
C LYS A 254 -6.12 -20.60 33.39
N GLU A 255 -6.85 -19.83 32.62
CA GLU A 255 -6.63 -19.65 31.20
C GLU A 255 -6.03 -18.27 30.92
N ALA A 256 -5.41 -18.13 29.76
CA ALA A 256 -4.97 -16.85 29.24
C ALA A 256 -5.46 -16.68 27.80
N ILE A 257 -5.83 -15.48 27.45
CA ILE A 257 -6.10 -15.07 26.07
C ILE A 257 -4.79 -14.54 25.49
N VAL A 258 -4.28 -15.21 24.47
CA VAL A 258 -3.04 -14.82 23.79
C VAL A 258 -3.40 -14.17 22.47
N ILE A 259 -2.92 -12.94 22.25
CA ILE A 259 -3.12 -12.15 21.04
C ILE A 259 -1.82 -12.22 20.23
N THR A 260 -1.87 -12.78 19.02
CA THR A 260 -0.71 -12.97 18.15
C THR A 260 -0.69 -12.00 16.97
N GLU A 261 -1.85 -11.51 16.54
CA GLU A 261 -1.96 -10.51 15.49
C GLU A 261 -3.00 -9.46 15.89
N ILE A 262 -2.75 -8.21 15.55
CA ILE A 262 -3.63 -7.07 15.86
C ILE A 262 -4.18 -6.46 14.58
N PRO A 263 -5.36 -5.83 14.61
CA PRO A 263 -5.92 -5.16 13.44
C PRO A 263 -4.98 -4.10 12.88
N TYR A 264 -5.03 -3.92 11.57
CA TYR A 264 -4.21 -2.95 10.86
C TYR A 264 -4.40 -1.52 11.39
N GLN A 265 -3.30 -0.78 11.52
CA GLN A 265 -3.24 0.60 12.07
C GLN A 265 -3.57 0.71 13.57
N VAL A 266 -3.62 -0.36 14.31
CA VAL A 266 -3.76 -0.35 15.77
C VAL A 266 -2.39 -0.41 16.43
N SER A 267 -2.16 0.43 17.45
CA SER A 267 -0.94 0.37 18.28
C SER A 267 -1.11 -0.68 19.36
N LYS A 268 -0.14 -1.59 19.48
CA LYS A 268 -0.14 -2.67 20.49
C LYS A 268 -0.08 -2.10 21.91
N SER A 269 0.78 -1.13 22.16
CA SER A 269 0.93 -0.51 23.47
C SER A 269 -0.35 0.22 23.93
N LYS A 270 -1.01 0.96 22.99
CA LYS A 270 -2.30 1.60 23.29
C LYS A 270 -3.37 0.56 23.59
N LEU A 271 -3.42 -0.53 22.82
CA LEU A 271 -4.36 -1.62 23.03
C LEU A 271 -4.21 -2.23 24.43
N ALA A 272 -2.98 -2.53 24.87
CA ALA A 272 -2.71 -3.04 26.20
C ALA A 272 -3.17 -2.05 27.30
N THR A 273 -2.92 -0.76 27.10
CA THR A 273 -3.35 0.31 28.01
C THR A 273 -4.88 0.41 28.07
N ASP A 274 -5.57 0.32 26.93
CA ASP A 274 -7.04 0.36 26.86
C ASP A 274 -7.66 -0.83 27.59
N ILE A 275 -7.09 -2.05 27.43
CA ILE A 275 -7.54 -3.26 28.16
C ILE A 275 -7.35 -3.06 29.68
N ALA A 276 -6.18 -2.58 30.13
CA ALA A 276 -5.94 -2.31 31.54
C ALA A 276 -6.89 -1.24 32.10
N GLY A 277 -7.24 -0.24 31.29
CA GLY A 277 -8.24 0.78 31.64
C GLY A 277 -9.62 0.18 31.90
N LEU A 278 -10.08 -0.75 31.03
CA LEU A 278 -11.39 -1.42 31.21
C LEU A 278 -11.44 -2.25 32.50
N VAL A 279 -10.32 -2.90 32.86
CA VAL A 279 -10.21 -3.65 34.14
C VAL A 279 -10.29 -2.70 35.35
N LYS A 280 -9.56 -1.60 35.28
CA LYS A 280 -9.56 -0.57 36.34
C LYS A 280 -10.93 0.07 36.55
N ASP A 281 -11.64 0.34 35.44
CA ASP A 281 -12.99 0.93 35.45
C ASP A 281 -14.08 -0.07 35.84
N GLY A 282 -13.74 -1.36 36.03
CA GLY A 282 -14.67 -2.43 36.37
C GLY A 282 -15.65 -2.82 35.24
N ARG A 283 -15.35 -2.41 33.98
CA ARG A 283 -16.17 -2.75 32.82
C ARG A 283 -15.94 -4.18 32.33
N VAL A 284 -14.73 -4.67 32.48
CA VAL A 284 -14.37 -6.07 32.24
C VAL A 284 -13.77 -6.60 33.54
N THR A 285 -14.47 -7.55 34.14
CA THR A 285 -14.00 -8.28 35.32
C THR A 285 -13.40 -9.61 34.85
N GLY A 286 -12.61 -10.28 35.68
CA GLY A 286 -12.08 -11.60 35.31
C GLY A 286 -10.65 -11.59 34.77
N ILE A 287 -10.07 -10.47 34.43
CA ILE A 287 -8.66 -10.32 34.06
C ILE A 287 -7.81 -10.16 35.33
N SER A 288 -6.72 -10.93 35.44
CA SER A 288 -5.79 -10.86 36.57
C SER A 288 -4.54 -10.08 36.24
N ASP A 289 -3.98 -10.22 35.03
CA ASP A 289 -2.76 -9.54 34.60
C ASP A 289 -2.70 -9.40 33.08
N ILE A 290 -1.89 -8.47 32.58
CA ILE A 290 -1.65 -8.25 31.15
C ILE A 290 -0.15 -8.14 30.95
N ARG A 291 0.43 -9.03 30.11
CA ARG A 291 1.86 -9.04 29.84
C ARG A 291 2.13 -8.96 28.35
N ASP A 292 3.11 -8.17 27.98
CA ASP A 292 3.65 -8.14 26.63
C ASP A 292 4.90 -9.02 26.57
N GLU A 293 4.77 -10.15 25.90
CA GLU A 293 5.82 -11.14 25.66
C GLU A 293 6.29 -11.13 24.20
N SER A 294 5.98 -10.06 23.47
CA SER A 294 6.36 -9.93 22.05
C SER A 294 7.88 -9.92 21.89
N ASP A 295 8.36 -10.62 20.88
CA ASP A 295 9.77 -10.72 20.53
C ASP A 295 9.99 -10.53 19.01
N ARG A 296 11.19 -10.85 18.52
CA ARG A 296 11.52 -10.80 17.08
C ARG A 296 10.72 -11.77 16.22
N LYS A 297 10.06 -12.76 16.80
CA LYS A 297 9.26 -13.77 16.09
C LYS A 297 7.82 -13.28 15.84
N GLY A 298 7.35 -12.30 16.63
CA GLY A 298 6.01 -11.75 16.47
C GLY A 298 5.42 -11.15 17.73
N ILE A 299 4.17 -10.76 17.60
CA ILE A 299 3.36 -10.23 18.69
C ILE A 299 2.91 -11.38 19.57
N ARG A 300 3.03 -11.19 20.89
CA ARG A 300 2.50 -12.07 21.92
C ARG A 300 2.05 -11.22 23.10
N LEU A 301 0.81 -10.75 23.07
CA LEU A 301 0.18 -10.03 24.18
C LEU A 301 -0.68 -11.04 24.95
N VAL A 302 -0.33 -11.30 26.22
CA VAL A 302 -0.97 -12.29 27.07
C VAL A 302 -1.87 -11.60 28.07
N VAL A 303 -3.15 -11.95 28.07
CA VAL A 303 -4.16 -11.49 29.02
C VAL A 303 -4.50 -12.66 29.93
N GLU A 304 -3.98 -12.66 31.15
CA GLU A 304 -4.25 -13.71 32.15
C GLU A 304 -5.63 -13.53 32.78
N LEU A 305 -6.38 -14.61 32.87
CA LEU A 305 -7.70 -14.61 33.48
C LEU A 305 -7.62 -15.00 34.96
N LYS A 306 -8.61 -14.61 35.73
CA LYS A 306 -8.83 -15.12 37.08
C LYS A 306 -9.31 -16.59 36.99
N ARG A 307 -9.31 -17.28 38.14
CA ARG A 307 -9.79 -18.66 38.20
C ARG A 307 -11.26 -18.74 37.89
N ASP A 308 -11.66 -19.81 37.19
CA ASP A 308 -13.05 -20.14 36.88
C ASP A 308 -13.81 -19.09 36.05
N GLU A 309 -13.10 -18.20 35.35
CA GLU A 309 -13.67 -17.23 34.42
C GLU A 309 -13.84 -17.83 33.02
N ASN A 310 -14.90 -17.43 32.32
CA ASN A 310 -15.13 -17.86 30.94
C ASN A 310 -14.31 -17.00 29.95
N ALA A 311 -13.26 -17.60 29.38
CA ALA A 311 -12.36 -16.90 28.46
C ALA A 311 -13.07 -16.35 27.21
N GLN A 312 -14.08 -17.07 26.68
CA GLN A 312 -14.81 -16.62 25.49
C GLN A 312 -15.66 -15.37 25.78
N VAL A 313 -16.30 -15.31 26.94
CA VAL A 313 -17.11 -14.14 27.35
C VAL A 313 -16.23 -12.92 27.51
N ILE A 314 -15.07 -13.08 28.17
CA ILE A 314 -14.10 -11.99 28.34
C ILE A 314 -13.56 -11.52 26.99
N LEU A 315 -13.22 -12.45 26.09
CA LEU A 315 -12.78 -12.12 24.74
C LEU A 315 -13.84 -11.33 23.97
N ASN A 316 -15.11 -11.73 24.04
CA ASN A 316 -16.21 -11.00 23.40
C ASN A 316 -16.37 -9.57 23.98
N GLN A 317 -16.22 -9.42 25.30
CA GLN A 317 -16.20 -8.10 25.93
C GLN A 317 -15.02 -7.24 25.46
N LEU A 318 -13.83 -7.83 25.31
CA LEU A 318 -12.67 -7.15 24.77
C LEU A 318 -12.87 -6.73 23.31
N PHE A 319 -13.44 -7.58 22.46
CA PHE A 319 -13.80 -7.21 21.06
C PHE A 319 -14.78 -6.05 21.02
N LYS A 320 -15.76 -6.00 21.94
CA LYS A 320 -16.75 -4.93 21.97
C LYS A 320 -16.21 -3.60 22.47
N HIS A 321 -15.27 -3.61 23.41
CA HIS A 321 -14.85 -2.42 24.14
C HIS A 321 -13.45 -1.93 23.81
N THR A 322 -12.69 -2.65 22.96
CA THR A 322 -11.32 -2.27 22.58
C THR A 322 -11.13 -2.33 21.07
N GLN A 323 -9.96 -1.89 20.61
CA GLN A 323 -9.54 -2.00 19.22
C GLN A 323 -9.07 -3.43 18.82
N LEU A 324 -9.29 -4.47 19.64
CA LEU A 324 -9.15 -5.86 19.22
C LEU A 324 -10.13 -6.21 18.09
N GLN A 325 -11.25 -5.52 18.02
CA GLN A 325 -12.11 -5.47 16.84
C GLN A 325 -12.28 -4.02 16.42
N THR A 326 -12.05 -3.73 15.15
CA THR A 326 -12.22 -2.39 14.58
C THR A 326 -12.81 -2.47 13.18
N THR A 327 -13.21 -1.34 12.63
CA THR A 327 -13.69 -1.27 11.26
C THR A 327 -12.68 -0.55 10.37
N PHE A 328 -12.48 -1.06 9.15
CA PHE A 328 -11.70 -0.42 8.11
C PHE A 328 -12.63 -0.01 6.98
N GLY A 329 -12.82 1.30 6.81
CA GLY A 329 -13.63 1.85 5.74
C GLY A 329 -12.81 1.93 4.44
N VAL A 330 -13.13 1.08 3.48
CA VAL A 330 -12.53 1.14 2.14
C VAL A 330 -13.16 2.29 1.36
N GLN A 331 -12.32 3.12 0.75
CA GLN A 331 -12.72 4.20 -0.15
C GLN A 331 -11.69 4.36 -1.26
N GLN A 332 -11.97 3.78 -2.42
CA GLN A 332 -11.05 3.68 -3.56
C GLN A 332 -11.16 4.90 -4.47
N ILE A 333 -10.65 6.04 -3.97
CA ILE A 333 -10.57 7.28 -4.76
C ILE A 333 -9.13 7.51 -5.19
N ALA A 334 -8.88 7.56 -6.51
CA ALA A 334 -7.59 7.88 -7.09
C ALA A 334 -7.72 8.89 -8.23
N LEU A 335 -6.61 9.44 -8.66
CA LEU A 335 -6.56 10.37 -9.79
C LEU A 335 -6.45 9.58 -11.11
N ILE A 336 -7.37 9.84 -12.03
CA ILE A 336 -7.28 9.44 -13.44
C ILE A 336 -7.19 10.72 -14.26
N ASN A 337 -6.10 10.91 -14.98
CA ASN A 337 -5.85 12.11 -15.78
C ASN A 337 -6.09 13.41 -14.98
N GLY A 338 -5.58 13.44 -13.74
CA GLY A 338 -5.71 14.59 -12.83
C GLY A 338 -7.10 14.81 -12.22
N ARG A 339 -8.06 13.89 -12.41
CA ARG A 339 -9.42 13.99 -11.86
C ARG A 339 -9.66 12.88 -10.83
N PRO A 340 -10.19 13.22 -9.64
CA PRO A 340 -10.52 12.21 -8.64
C PRO A 340 -11.75 11.38 -9.08
N ARG A 341 -11.63 10.06 -9.02
CA ARG A 341 -12.72 9.12 -9.32
C ARG A 341 -12.75 7.99 -8.28
N THR A 342 -13.95 7.57 -7.92
CA THR A 342 -14.15 6.32 -7.18
C THR A 342 -14.06 5.17 -8.19
N LEU A 343 -13.26 4.16 -7.87
CA LEU A 343 -12.90 3.06 -8.77
C LEU A 343 -13.31 1.73 -8.17
N THR A 344 -13.81 0.84 -9.01
CA THR A 344 -14.01 -0.58 -8.71
C THR A 344 -12.70 -1.34 -8.81
N LEU A 345 -12.64 -2.58 -8.30
CA LEU A 345 -11.45 -3.42 -8.44
C LEU A 345 -11.10 -3.65 -9.91
N LEU A 346 -12.09 -3.94 -10.75
CA LEU A 346 -11.89 -4.18 -12.18
C LEU A 346 -11.30 -2.93 -12.89
N GLU A 347 -11.81 -1.72 -12.58
CA GLU A 347 -11.25 -0.48 -13.12
C GLU A 347 -9.81 -0.23 -12.69
N LEU A 348 -9.42 -0.63 -11.45
CA LEU A 348 -8.06 -0.53 -10.97
C LEU A 348 -7.10 -1.47 -11.70
N LEU A 349 -7.51 -2.72 -11.91
CA LEU A 349 -6.73 -3.72 -12.65
C LEU A 349 -6.54 -3.31 -14.11
N ASN A 350 -7.62 -2.86 -14.77
CA ASN A 350 -7.54 -2.34 -16.14
C ASN A 350 -6.63 -1.12 -16.24
N ALA A 351 -6.73 -0.16 -15.32
CA ALA A 351 -5.89 1.03 -15.33
C ALA A 351 -4.39 0.70 -15.19
N TYR A 352 -4.05 -0.34 -14.41
CA TYR A 352 -2.68 -0.85 -14.34
C TYR A 352 -2.24 -1.47 -15.67
N CYS A 353 -3.05 -2.35 -16.28
CA CYS A 353 -2.74 -2.97 -17.57
C CYS A 353 -2.57 -1.93 -18.68
N ASP A 354 -3.44 -0.92 -18.73
CA ASP A 354 -3.38 0.18 -19.70
C ASP A 354 -2.07 0.98 -19.54
N HIS A 355 -1.72 1.32 -18.30
CA HIS A 355 -0.49 2.04 -18.02
C HIS A 355 0.75 1.21 -18.40
N ARG A 356 0.79 -0.07 -18.04
CA ARG A 356 1.90 -0.97 -18.43
C ARG A 356 2.01 -1.10 -19.95
N GLY A 357 0.89 -1.24 -20.63
CA GLY A 357 0.87 -1.28 -22.09
C GLY A 357 1.45 -0.02 -22.73
N GLU A 358 1.12 1.16 -22.19
CA GLU A 358 1.71 2.42 -22.69
C GLU A 358 3.21 2.54 -22.38
N VAL A 359 3.64 2.16 -21.17
CA VAL A 359 5.06 2.12 -20.80
C VAL A 359 5.86 1.21 -21.74
N ILE A 360 5.37 0.01 -22.04
CA ILE A 360 6.02 -0.94 -22.95
C ILE A 360 6.12 -0.37 -24.36
N ARG A 361 5.03 0.24 -24.89
CA ARG A 361 5.05 0.87 -26.22
C ARG A 361 6.03 2.03 -26.28
N ARG A 362 6.06 2.90 -25.27
CA ARG A 362 7.00 4.04 -25.19
C ARG A 362 8.44 3.56 -25.09
N ARG A 363 8.72 2.54 -24.25
CA ARG A 363 10.02 1.87 -24.18
C ARG A 363 10.46 1.35 -25.55
N SER A 364 9.59 0.62 -26.23
CA SER A 364 9.90 0.06 -27.55
C SER A 364 10.12 1.14 -28.60
N ARG A 365 9.36 2.24 -28.57
CA ARG A 365 9.58 3.39 -29.47
C ARG A 365 10.96 4.04 -29.25
N PHE A 366 11.36 4.22 -28.00
CA PHE A 366 12.68 4.75 -27.64
C PHE A 366 13.80 3.81 -28.11
N LEU A 367 13.68 2.51 -27.83
CA LEU A 367 14.66 1.50 -28.22
C LEU A 367 14.73 1.33 -29.75
N LEU A 368 13.61 1.36 -30.45
CA LEU A 368 13.55 1.36 -31.92
C LEU A 368 14.35 2.53 -32.50
N ALA A 369 14.09 3.75 -32.04
CA ALA A 369 14.80 4.92 -32.53
C ALA A 369 16.33 4.86 -32.21
N LYS A 370 16.70 4.22 -31.11
CA LYS A 370 18.11 3.99 -30.76
C LYS A 370 18.74 2.92 -31.68
N ALA A 371 18.03 1.82 -31.94
CA ALA A 371 18.48 0.73 -32.82
C ALA A 371 18.59 1.21 -34.27
N GLU A 372 17.61 1.97 -34.78
CA GLU A 372 17.67 2.56 -36.13
C GLU A 372 18.85 3.50 -36.30
N ARG A 373 19.16 4.35 -35.28
CA ARG A 373 20.37 5.18 -35.31
C ARG A 373 21.66 4.35 -35.29
N LYS A 374 21.71 3.25 -34.54
CA LYS A 374 22.84 2.34 -34.50
C LYS A 374 23.02 1.64 -35.85
N ALA A 375 21.95 1.10 -36.44
CA ALA A 375 21.98 0.45 -37.74
C ALA A 375 22.47 1.40 -38.85
N HIS A 376 21.96 2.65 -38.84
CA HIS A 376 22.39 3.67 -39.79
C HIS A 376 23.91 3.96 -39.72
N ILE A 377 24.49 4.02 -38.51
CA ILE A 377 25.92 4.19 -38.34
C ILE A 377 26.68 2.97 -38.81
N LEU A 378 26.22 1.76 -38.47
CA LEU A 378 26.85 0.50 -38.89
C LEU A 378 26.88 0.35 -40.43
N GLU A 379 25.80 0.69 -41.14
CA GLU A 379 25.71 0.69 -42.59
C GLU A 379 26.78 1.62 -43.23
N GLY A 380 26.96 2.81 -42.67
CA GLY A 380 28.02 3.73 -43.09
C GLY A 380 29.43 3.17 -42.87
N LEU A 381 29.67 2.54 -41.70
CA LEU A 381 30.96 1.91 -41.39
C LEU A 381 31.26 0.72 -42.30
N ILE A 382 30.27 -0.10 -42.67
CA ILE A 382 30.41 -1.22 -43.60
C ILE A 382 30.75 -0.66 -44.99
N THR A 383 30.02 0.34 -45.49
CA THR A 383 30.32 1.01 -46.77
C THR A 383 31.77 1.54 -46.83
N ALA A 384 32.23 2.15 -45.73
CA ALA A 384 33.60 2.63 -45.62
C ALA A 384 34.63 1.49 -45.60
N THR A 385 34.33 0.38 -44.92
CA THR A 385 35.24 -0.77 -44.82
C THR A 385 35.32 -1.52 -46.16
N ASP A 386 34.19 -1.61 -46.90
CA ASP A 386 34.16 -2.19 -48.23
C ASP A 386 34.95 -1.40 -49.30
N ASN A 387 35.09 -0.09 -49.06
CA ASN A 387 35.80 0.85 -49.95
C ASN A 387 36.99 1.52 -49.27
N ILE A 388 37.71 0.79 -48.42
CA ILE A 388 38.67 1.37 -47.46
C ILE A 388 39.81 2.15 -48.15
N ASP A 389 40.35 1.65 -49.27
CA ASP A 389 41.43 2.31 -49.98
C ASP A 389 41.01 3.71 -50.49
N ARG A 390 39.79 3.80 -51.02
CA ARG A 390 39.24 5.05 -51.51
C ARG A 390 38.90 6.03 -50.38
N VAL A 391 38.38 5.54 -49.27
CA VAL A 391 38.12 6.32 -48.07
C VAL A 391 39.43 6.93 -47.53
N ILE A 392 40.50 6.14 -47.45
CA ILE A 392 41.80 6.62 -46.98
C ILE A 392 42.40 7.67 -47.96
N GLU A 393 42.24 7.45 -49.27
CA GLU A 393 42.69 8.41 -50.29
C GLU A 393 41.99 9.76 -50.14
N LEU A 394 40.66 9.76 -50.01
CA LEU A 394 39.83 10.95 -49.80
C LEU A 394 40.23 11.71 -48.51
N ILE A 395 40.40 10.99 -47.42
CA ILE A 395 40.79 11.60 -46.12
C ILE A 395 42.18 12.22 -46.24
N LYS A 396 43.14 11.54 -46.86
CA LYS A 396 44.52 12.06 -47.05
C LYS A 396 44.61 13.26 -47.98
N SER A 397 43.77 13.32 -49.01
CA SER A 397 43.72 14.43 -49.95
C SER A 397 42.99 15.66 -49.44
N SER A 398 42.19 15.53 -48.42
CA SER A 398 41.44 16.62 -47.81
C SER A 398 42.33 17.52 -46.93
N LYS A 399 42.01 18.83 -46.93
CA LYS A 399 42.79 19.83 -46.17
C LYS A 399 42.26 20.02 -44.75
N SER A 400 41.03 19.65 -44.51
CA SER A 400 40.36 19.76 -43.22
C SER A 400 39.41 18.59 -42.98
N GLU A 401 38.96 18.40 -41.73
CA GLU A 401 37.95 17.38 -41.38
C GLU A 401 36.61 17.64 -42.11
N ASP A 402 36.22 18.92 -42.27
CA ASP A 402 35.03 19.30 -43.00
C ASP A 402 35.10 19.00 -44.51
N ASP A 403 36.29 19.22 -45.13
CA ASP A 403 36.54 18.83 -46.52
C ASP A 403 36.48 17.30 -46.71
N ALA A 404 37.08 16.53 -45.79
CA ALA A 404 37.01 15.06 -45.80
C ALA A 404 35.58 14.57 -45.65
N ARG A 405 34.80 15.17 -44.75
CA ARG A 405 33.38 14.87 -44.54
C ARG A 405 32.57 15.09 -45.83
N SER A 406 32.74 16.27 -46.46
CA SER A 406 32.04 16.60 -47.71
C SER A 406 32.40 15.65 -48.84
N ALA A 407 33.66 15.32 -48.99
CA ALA A 407 34.15 14.38 -50.01
C ALA A 407 33.58 12.96 -49.79
N LEU A 408 33.46 12.48 -48.55
CA LEU A 408 32.87 11.19 -48.24
C LEU A 408 31.34 11.18 -48.48
N MET A 409 30.68 12.32 -48.14
CA MET A 409 29.24 12.47 -48.42
C MET A 409 28.93 12.42 -49.92
N ASP A 410 29.69 13.12 -50.73
CA ASP A 410 29.49 13.21 -52.16
C ASP A 410 29.85 11.90 -52.91
N GLU A 411 30.94 11.23 -52.50
CA GLU A 411 31.41 9.99 -53.14
C GLU A 411 30.53 8.77 -52.83
N PHE A 412 30.11 8.59 -51.58
CA PHE A 412 29.42 7.41 -51.11
C PHE A 412 27.95 7.65 -50.75
N ALA A 413 27.42 8.84 -51.01
CA ALA A 413 26.05 9.23 -50.61
C ALA A 413 25.76 9.01 -49.10
N LEU A 414 26.76 9.21 -48.25
CA LEU A 414 26.69 9.03 -46.80
C LEU A 414 26.10 10.26 -46.12
N THR A 415 25.44 10.03 -45.02
CA THR A 415 24.98 11.14 -44.14
C THR A 415 26.11 11.69 -43.32
N ARG A 416 25.97 12.94 -42.84
CA ARG A 416 26.92 13.58 -41.93
C ARG A 416 27.26 12.71 -40.72
N ILE A 417 26.25 12.09 -40.10
CA ILE A 417 26.41 11.22 -38.92
C ILE A 417 27.29 10.00 -39.25
N GLN A 418 27.08 9.40 -40.42
CA GLN A 418 27.90 8.27 -40.90
C GLN A 418 29.35 8.71 -41.17
N CYS A 419 29.55 9.84 -41.82
CA CYS A 419 30.90 10.39 -42.08
C CYS A 419 31.61 10.71 -40.77
N ASP A 420 30.95 11.32 -39.79
CA ASP A 420 31.54 11.61 -38.47
C ASP A 420 31.97 10.31 -37.75
N ALA A 421 31.18 9.23 -37.88
CA ALA A 421 31.52 7.90 -37.34
C ALA A 421 32.76 7.30 -38.06
N ILE A 422 32.83 7.44 -39.37
CA ILE A 422 33.98 6.97 -40.20
C ILE A 422 35.26 7.73 -39.81
N LEU A 423 35.21 9.06 -39.70
CA LEU A 423 36.35 9.87 -39.35
C LEU A 423 36.89 9.61 -37.93
N ARG A 424 36.03 9.17 -37.02
CA ARG A 424 36.40 8.75 -35.66
C ARG A 424 36.81 7.29 -35.54
N MET A 425 36.75 6.52 -36.65
CA MET A 425 37.08 5.10 -36.65
C MET A 425 38.59 4.88 -36.41
N GLN A 426 38.91 3.97 -35.49
CA GLN A 426 40.31 3.63 -35.20
C GLN A 426 40.85 2.68 -36.31
N LEU A 427 42.09 2.87 -36.72
CA LEU A 427 42.77 2.08 -37.74
C LEU A 427 42.74 0.55 -37.48
N ARG A 428 42.70 0.12 -36.21
CA ARG A 428 42.61 -1.29 -35.84
C ARG A 428 41.30 -1.95 -36.33
N ARG A 429 40.25 -1.17 -36.58
CA ARG A 429 38.93 -1.65 -37.05
C ARG A 429 38.87 -1.90 -38.54
N LEU A 430 39.99 -1.75 -39.24
CA LEU A 430 40.10 -1.97 -40.70
C LEU A 430 40.46 -3.42 -41.09
N THR A 431 40.48 -4.36 -40.12
CA THR A 431 40.81 -5.75 -40.37
C THR A 431 39.60 -6.54 -40.84
N GLY A 432 39.80 -7.64 -41.61
CA GLY A 432 38.72 -8.48 -42.11
C GLY A 432 37.82 -9.06 -41.02
N LEU A 433 38.41 -9.42 -39.88
CA LEU A 433 37.67 -9.90 -38.70
C LEU A 433 36.70 -8.83 -38.09
N GLU A 434 37.07 -7.57 -38.14
CA GLU A 434 36.23 -6.48 -37.68
C GLU A 434 35.08 -6.17 -38.66
N ARG A 435 35.30 -6.43 -39.98
CA ARG A 435 34.22 -6.33 -40.98
C ARG A 435 33.11 -7.36 -40.72
N GLU A 436 33.49 -8.62 -40.47
CA GLU A 436 32.50 -9.66 -40.12
C GLU A 436 31.70 -9.27 -38.87
N LYS A 437 32.37 -8.77 -37.84
CA LYS A 437 31.67 -8.24 -36.64
C LYS A 437 30.70 -7.10 -36.92
N LEU A 438 31.07 -6.16 -37.80
CA LEU A 438 30.16 -5.05 -38.16
C LEU A 438 28.92 -5.58 -38.91
N GLN A 439 29.07 -6.64 -39.73
CA GLN A 439 27.96 -7.29 -40.40
C GLN A 439 27.07 -8.06 -39.41
N ASP A 440 27.66 -8.79 -38.47
CA ASP A 440 26.94 -9.48 -37.41
C ASP A 440 26.19 -8.50 -36.53
N ASP A 441 26.86 -7.42 -36.05
CA ASP A 441 26.26 -6.35 -35.27
C ASP A 441 25.08 -5.68 -36.01
N LEU A 442 25.18 -5.49 -37.32
CA LEU A 442 24.09 -4.97 -38.15
C LEU A 442 22.93 -5.97 -38.24
N GLY A 443 23.23 -7.26 -38.40
CA GLY A 443 22.23 -8.33 -38.38
C GLY A 443 21.41 -8.33 -37.08
N GLU A 444 22.09 -8.39 -35.95
CA GLU A 444 21.44 -8.34 -34.61
C GLU A 444 20.62 -7.05 -34.42
N THR A 445 21.18 -5.90 -34.85
CA THR A 445 20.48 -4.63 -34.74
C THR A 445 19.21 -4.57 -35.61
N ARG A 446 19.23 -5.21 -36.81
CA ARG A 446 18.04 -5.32 -37.65
C ARG A 446 16.97 -6.23 -37.06
N GLU A 447 17.35 -7.31 -36.39
CA GLU A 447 16.42 -8.16 -35.64
C GLU A 447 15.79 -7.39 -34.49
N GLU A 448 16.57 -6.59 -33.73
CA GLU A 448 16.08 -5.70 -32.68
C GLU A 448 15.07 -4.68 -33.24
N ILE A 449 15.33 -4.08 -34.38
CA ILE A 449 14.43 -3.15 -35.07
C ILE A 449 13.09 -3.84 -35.40
N GLU A 450 13.11 -5.03 -36.04
CA GLU A 450 11.89 -5.75 -36.37
C GLU A 450 11.12 -6.20 -35.12
N TYR A 451 11.80 -6.62 -34.08
CA TYR A 451 11.17 -6.93 -32.80
C TYR A 451 10.41 -5.71 -32.24
N HIS A 452 11.06 -4.54 -32.16
CA HIS A 452 10.41 -3.35 -31.63
C HIS A 452 9.28 -2.82 -32.52
N ARG A 453 9.39 -2.98 -33.86
CA ARG A 453 8.29 -2.70 -34.78
C ARG A 453 7.09 -3.61 -34.52
N THR A 454 7.34 -4.89 -34.31
CA THR A 454 6.29 -5.86 -33.98
C THR A 454 5.59 -5.49 -32.66
N VAL A 455 6.35 -5.13 -31.61
CA VAL A 455 5.76 -4.67 -30.35
C VAL A 455 4.88 -3.42 -30.53
N LEU A 456 5.23 -2.52 -31.45
CA LEU A 456 4.46 -1.30 -31.69
C LEU A 456 3.20 -1.54 -32.54
N THR A 457 3.18 -2.56 -33.36
CA THR A 457 2.08 -2.84 -34.31
C THR A 457 1.11 -3.92 -33.83
N ASP A 458 1.58 -4.88 -33.04
CA ASP A 458 0.76 -6.00 -32.54
C ASP A 458 0.44 -5.84 -31.05
N ALA A 459 -0.84 -5.63 -30.74
CA ALA A 459 -1.33 -5.52 -29.37
C ALA A 459 -1.17 -6.83 -28.57
N ASN A 460 -1.15 -8.00 -29.23
CA ASN A 460 -0.97 -9.28 -28.53
C ASN A 460 0.45 -9.42 -27.99
N VAL A 461 1.45 -8.94 -28.72
CA VAL A 461 2.84 -8.95 -28.24
C VAL A 461 2.98 -8.08 -26.99
N VAL A 462 2.30 -6.93 -26.94
CA VAL A 462 2.28 -6.09 -25.73
C VAL A 462 1.62 -6.83 -24.56
N LYS A 463 0.53 -7.56 -24.81
CA LYS A 463 -0.12 -8.39 -23.78
C LYS A 463 0.81 -9.47 -23.23
N GLU A 464 1.54 -10.17 -24.12
CA GLU A 464 2.53 -11.18 -23.69
C GLU A 464 3.64 -10.57 -22.82
N LEU A 465 4.15 -9.40 -23.20
CA LEU A 465 5.16 -8.71 -22.41
C LEU A 465 4.63 -8.27 -21.02
N ILE A 466 3.37 -7.85 -20.93
CA ILE A 466 2.73 -7.59 -19.64
C ILE A 466 2.61 -8.88 -18.83
N ARG A 467 2.24 -9.99 -19.47
CA ARG A 467 2.15 -11.31 -18.84
C ARG A 467 3.50 -11.77 -18.27
N GLU A 468 4.57 -11.63 -19.04
CA GLU A 468 5.93 -11.91 -18.58
C GLU A 468 6.32 -11.06 -17.38
N ASP A 469 6.06 -9.75 -17.41
CA ASP A 469 6.28 -8.84 -16.29
C ASP A 469 5.52 -9.29 -15.03
N ILE A 470 4.25 -9.71 -15.16
CA ILE A 470 3.43 -10.19 -14.03
C ILE A 470 3.98 -11.51 -13.49
N HIS A 471 4.37 -12.45 -14.34
CA HIS A 471 4.97 -13.71 -13.89
C HIS A 471 6.29 -13.50 -13.17
N GLU A 472 7.15 -12.61 -13.67
CA GLU A 472 8.40 -12.25 -13.00
C GLU A 472 8.14 -11.67 -11.60
N LEU A 473 7.18 -10.74 -11.46
CA LEU A 473 6.81 -10.17 -10.16
C LEU A 473 6.27 -11.24 -9.21
N ARG A 474 5.39 -12.12 -9.70
CA ARG A 474 4.81 -13.20 -8.91
C ARG A 474 5.87 -14.15 -8.34
N GLU A 475 6.90 -14.47 -9.13
CA GLU A 475 8.00 -15.34 -8.69
C GLU A 475 8.99 -14.61 -7.77
N LYS A 476 9.30 -13.34 -8.08
CA LYS A 476 10.27 -12.52 -7.34
C LYS A 476 9.81 -12.19 -5.92
N PHE A 477 8.51 -11.95 -5.73
CA PHE A 477 7.94 -11.52 -4.46
C PHE A 477 6.97 -12.55 -3.87
N LYS A 478 7.32 -13.84 -3.96
CA LYS A 478 6.53 -14.92 -3.35
C LYS A 478 6.28 -14.62 -1.88
N ASP A 479 5.01 -14.47 -1.51
CA ASP A 479 4.60 -14.20 -0.14
C ASP A 479 3.19 -14.75 0.09
N ASP A 480 3.02 -15.47 1.19
CA ASP A 480 1.73 -16.03 1.58
C ASP A 480 0.80 -14.95 2.15
N ARG A 481 -0.51 -15.20 2.07
CA ARG A 481 -1.53 -14.37 2.69
C ARG A 481 -1.31 -14.31 4.21
N ARG A 482 -1.41 -13.11 4.76
CA ARG A 482 -1.27 -12.86 6.21
C ARG A 482 -2.62 -12.79 6.91
N SER A 483 -3.61 -12.11 6.31
CA SER A 483 -4.93 -11.96 6.90
C SER A 483 -5.83 -13.15 6.57
N ALA A 484 -6.46 -13.74 7.58
CA ALA A 484 -7.52 -14.72 7.38
C ALA A 484 -8.85 -14.02 7.02
N ILE A 485 -9.72 -14.73 6.29
CA ILE A 485 -11.09 -14.29 6.01
C ILE A 485 -12.02 -15.33 6.57
N GLU A 486 -12.85 -14.95 7.52
CA GLU A 486 -13.86 -15.82 8.13
C GLU A 486 -15.26 -15.40 7.68
N GLU A 487 -16.21 -16.31 7.76
CA GLU A 487 -17.62 -15.97 7.60
C GLU A 487 -18.03 -14.91 8.63
N ALA A 488 -19.09 -14.16 8.34
CA ALA A 488 -19.50 -13.08 9.21
C ALA A 488 -19.60 -13.61 10.65
N ALA A 489 -18.79 -13.05 11.54
CA ALA A 489 -19.04 -13.27 12.95
C ALA A 489 -20.45 -12.76 13.23
N GLU A 490 -21.28 -13.56 13.83
CA GLU A 490 -22.56 -13.11 14.36
C GLU A 490 -22.33 -11.82 15.15
N GLU A 491 -23.20 -10.83 14.97
CA GLU A 491 -23.12 -9.61 15.81
C GLU A 491 -23.07 -10.09 17.25
N ILE A 492 -22.06 -9.63 18.00
CA ILE A 492 -21.91 -10.00 19.42
C ILE A 492 -23.18 -9.54 20.12
N ASN A 493 -24.06 -10.50 20.35
CA ASN A 493 -25.33 -10.26 21.03
C ASN A 493 -25.08 -9.95 22.51
N TYR A 494 -26.03 -9.33 23.16
CA TYR A 494 -25.92 -9.03 24.59
C TYR A 494 -25.74 -10.31 25.44
N ALA A 495 -26.31 -11.44 24.99
CA ALA A 495 -26.11 -12.74 25.60
C ALA A 495 -24.64 -13.21 25.57
N ASP A 496 -23.92 -13.00 24.47
CA ASP A 496 -22.51 -13.41 24.31
C ASP A 496 -21.54 -12.68 25.26
N LEU A 497 -22.00 -11.62 25.92
CA LEU A 497 -21.23 -10.82 26.87
C LEU A 497 -21.45 -11.22 28.33
N ILE A 498 -22.35 -12.16 28.56
CA ILE A 498 -22.78 -12.60 29.89
C ILE A 498 -22.55 -14.11 29.99
N ALA A 499 -21.87 -14.56 31.04
CA ALA A 499 -21.72 -15.98 31.30
C ALA A 499 -23.09 -16.64 31.53
N GLU A 500 -23.28 -17.83 30.95
CA GLU A 500 -24.46 -18.63 31.21
C GLU A 500 -24.33 -19.24 32.63
N GLU A 501 -25.12 -18.74 33.55
CA GLU A 501 -25.13 -19.19 34.94
C GLU A 501 -26.56 -19.18 35.51
N GLU A 502 -26.79 -20.04 36.51
CA GLU A 502 -28.06 -20.03 37.24
C GLU A 502 -28.06 -18.84 38.21
N VAL A 503 -29.13 -18.06 38.15
CA VAL A 503 -29.36 -16.89 39.02
C VAL A 503 -30.72 -17.00 39.73
N VAL A 504 -30.76 -16.48 40.91
CA VAL A 504 -32.04 -16.26 41.61
C VAL A 504 -32.57 -14.90 41.21
N VAL A 505 -33.69 -14.89 40.56
CA VAL A 505 -34.43 -13.68 40.20
C VAL A 505 -35.44 -13.38 41.32
N THR A 506 -35.35 -12.21 41.91
CA THR A 506 -36.28 -11.75 42.96
C THR A 506 -37.09 -10.56 42.44
N LEU A 507 -38.39 -10.63 42.57
CA LEU A 507 -39.35 -9.58 42.23
C LEU A 507 -39.96 -9.01 43.52
N THR A 508 -39.88 -7.71 43.69
CA THR A 508 -40.48 -7.05 44.86
C THR A 508 -41.93 -6.60 44.61
N HIS A 509 -42.62 -6.24 45.68
CA HIS A 509 -44.00 -5.76 45.60
C HIS A 509 -44.13 -4.43 44.85
N GLN A 510 -43.14 -3.59 44.92
CA GLN A 510 -43.07 -2.31 44.18
C GLN A 510 -42.59 -2.49 42.72
N GLY A 511 -42.35 -3.74 42.28
CA GLY A 511 -41.97 -4.03 40.89
C GLY A 511 -40.46 -3.94 40.56
N TYR A 512 -39.60 -3.90 41.54
CA TYR A 512 -38.15 -4.00 41.33
C TYR A 512 -37.75 -5.46 41.06
N VAL A 513 -36.91 -5.68 40.05
CA VAL A 513 -36.33 -6.97 39.72
C VAL A 513 -34.87 -6.96 40.06
N LYS A 514 -34.38 -7.98 40.77
CA LYS A 514 -32.98 -8.19 41.07
C LYS A 514 -32.59 -9.60 40.70
N ARG A 515 -31.40 -9.77 40.10
CA ARG A 515 -30.79 -11.08 39.90
C ARG A 515 -29.58 -11.24 40.84
N THR A 516 -29.39 -12.41 41.38
CA THR A 516 -28.27 -12.75 42.24
C THR A 516 -27.76 -14.14 41.84
N PRO A 517 -26.44 -14.32 41.58
CA PRO A 517 -25.89 -15.63 41.25
C PRO A 517 -26.27 -16.67 42.32
N LEU A 518 -26.64 -17.87 41.89
CA LEU A 518 -27.01 -18.97 42.77
C LEU A 518 -25.86 -19.35 43.71
N THR A 519 -24.62 -19.18 43.27
CA THR A 519 -23.39 -19.41 44.08
C THR A 519 -23.29 -18.55 45.32
N ASN A 520 -24.01 -17.42 45.37
CA ASN A 520 -24.07 -16.54 46.58
C ASN A 520 -24.97 -17.10 47.68
N TYR A 521 -25.81 -18.10 47.32
CA TYR A 521 -26.67 -18.78 48.29
C TYR A 521 -25.99 -20.06 48.80
N ARG A 522 -25.32 -19.96 49.94
CA ARG A 522 -24.71 -21.13 50.60
C ARG A 522 -25.79 -21.94 51.36
N SER A 523 -25.70 -23.26 51.25
CA SER A 523 -26.55 -24.14 52.07
C SER A 523 -26.27 -23.89 53.56
N GLN A 524 -27.35 -23.63 54.34
CA GLN A 524 -27.23 -23.37 55.79
C GLN A 524 -27.21 -24.70 56.55
N GLY A 525 -26.19 -24.85 57.40
CA GLY A 525 -26.18 -25.89 58.41
C GLY A 525 -27.06 -25.47 59.64
N ARG A 526 -27.42 -26.45 60.50
CA ARG A 526 -28.15 -26.18 61.74
C ARG A 526 -27.39 -25.18 62.65
N GLY A 527 -28.03 -23.99 62.91
CA GLY A 527 -27.43 -22.96 63.78
C GLY A 527 -26.79 -21.74 63.08
N GLY A 528 -26.87 -21.65 61.73
CA GLY A 528 -26.34 -20.49 61.01
C GLY A 528 -27.30 -19.29 61.02
N THR A 529 -26.77 -18.08 61.05
CA THR A 529 -27.51 -16.83 60.81
C THR A 529 -27.83 -16.72 59.31
N GLY A 530 -29.12 -16.60 58.97
CA GLY A 530 -29.56 -16.52 57.56
C GLY A 530 -28.89 -15.36 56.79
N GLY A 531 -28.57 -15.61 55.52
CA GLY A 531 -28.12 -14.54 54.63
C GLY A 531 -29.32 -13.65 54.25
N SER A 532 -29.17 -12.29 54.37
CA SER A 532 -30.22 -11.39 53.89
C SER A 532 -30.16 -11.34 52.35
N GLY A 533 -31.24 -11.76 51.69
CA GLY A 533 -31.36 -11.76 50.22
C GLY A 533 -31.47 -10.38 49.56
N GLY A 534 -31.34 -9.31 50.30
CA GLY A 534 -31.32 -7.93 49.83
C GLY A 534 -31.55 -6.91 50.94
N SER A 535 -30.87 -5.77 50.88
CA SER A 535 -31.25 -4.57 51.61
C SER A 535 -32.43 -3.93 50.87
N GLY A 536 -33.65 -4.23 51.25
CA GLY A 536 -34.87 -3.55 50.78
C GLY A 536 -35.01 -2.18 51.45
N ARG A 537 -35.73 -1.27 50.82
CA ARG A 537 -36.30 -0.09 51.52
C ARG A 537 -37.34 -0.64 52.50
N ASP A 538 -37.51 0.08 53.64
CA ASP A 538 -38.33 -0.37 54.77
C ASP A 538 -39.80 -0.73 54.39
N ASP A 539 -40.30 -0.28 53.22
CA ASP A 539 -41.65 -0.48 52.71
C ASP A 539 -41.78 -1.46 51.52
N ASP A 540 -40.72 -2.20 51.13
CA ASP A 540 -40.74 -3.10 50.00
C ASP A 540 -40.35 -4.53 50.41
N PHE A 541 -41.12 -5.52 50.00
CA PHE A 541 -40.86 -6.93 50.31
C PHE A 541 -40.81 -7.79 49.06
N VAL A 542 -40.11 -8.91 49.11
CA VAL A 542 -39.98 -9.87 47.99
C VAL A 542 -41.33 -10.53 47.79
N LYS A 543 -41.93 -10.31 46.60
CA LYS A 543 -43.20 -10.89 46.20
C LYS A 543 -43.04 -12.29 45.58
N SER A 544 -42.00 -12.48 44.83
CA SER A 544 -41.69 -13.74 44.16
C SER A 544 -40.19 -13.92 43.97
N SER A 545 -39.73 -15.17 44.06
CA SER A 545 -38.36 -15.55 43.70
C SER A 545 -38.34 -16.89 42.99
N PHE A 546 -37.51 -17.00 41.97
CA PHE A 546 -37.35 -18.24 41.20
C PHE A 546 -35.92 -18.32 40.63
N VAL A 547 -35.50 -19.52 40.22
CA VAL A 547 -34.22 -19.75 39.57
C VAL A 547 -34.44 -19.70 38.07
N ALA A 548 -33.55 -19.01 37.38
CA ALA A 548 -33.51 -18.90 35.92
C ALA A 548 -32.08 -18.84 35.43
N GLY A 549 -31.80 -19.19 34.18
CA GLY A 549 -30.53 -18.93 33.53
C GLY A 549 -30.36 -17.46 33.16
N THR A 550 -29.13 -16.99 33.11
CA THR A 550 -28.82 -15.59 32.70
C THR A 550 -29.28 -15.29 31.27
N HIS A 551 -29.41 -16.32 30.42
CA HIS A 551 -29.86 -16.20 29.03
C HIS A 551 -31.38 -16.42 28.85
N ASP A 552 -32.09 -16.77 29.93
CA ASP A 552 -33.53 -16.96 29.86
C ASP A 552 -34.26 -15.64 29.63
N THR A 553 -35.30 -15.70 28.83
CA THR A 553 -36.19 -14.56 28.57
C THR A 553 -37.33 -14.53 29.60
N LEU A 554 -37.35 -13.49 30.40
CA LEU A 554 -38.43 -13.31 31.39
C LEU A 554 -39.59 -12.53 30.79
N LEU A 555 -40.76 -13.18 30.73
CA LEU A 555 -42.00 -12.56 30.28
C LEU A 555 -42.78 -12.02 31.49
N LEU A 556 -42.94 -10.70 31.53
CA LEU A 556 -43.71 -10.02 32.57
C LEU A 556 -45.04 -9.53 31.99
N PHE A 557 -46.13 -10.03 32.55
CA PHE A 557 -47.46 -9.58 32.18
C PHE A 557 -48.03 -8.66 33.26
N SER A 558 -48.31 -7.42 32.85
CA SER A 558 -48.98 -6.47 33.76
C SER A 558 -50.50 -6.70 33.77
N ASP A 559 -51.19 -6.18 34.79
CA ASP A 559 -52.64 -6.16 34.93
C ASP A 559 -53.34 -5.40 33.79
N ARG A 560 -52.61 -4.62 33.01
CA ARG A 560 -53.10 -3.86 31.86
C ARG A 560 -52.84 -4.55 30.52
N GLY A 561 -52.35 -5.78 30.53
CA GLY A 561 -52.08 -6.58 29.32
C GLY A 561 -50.93 -6.08 28.42
N LYS A 562 -49.99 -5.36 28.99
CA LYS A 562 -48.78 -4.92 28.32
C LYS A 562 -47.57 -5.65 28.85
#